data_0c9c64e2b9902491171f046860bdd8cd
#
_entry.id   0c9c64e2b9902491171f046860bdd8cd
#
_cell.length_a   1.000
_cell.length_b   1.000
_cell.length_c   1.000
_cell.angle_alpha   90.00
_cell.angle_beta   90.00
_cell.angle_gamma   90.00
#
_symmetry.space_group_name_H-M   'P 1'
#
loop_
_entity.id
_entity.type
_entity.pdbx_description
1 polymer ?
#
loop_
_entity_poly.entity_id
_entity_poly.type
_entity_poly.pdbx_seq_one_letter_code
_entity_poly.pdbx_strand_id
1 'polypeptide(L)' 'MGFKKNNERYYMASVRLGPKGQIVIPKDAREMFGLEAGDQLVLLADRKKGIALQTTDKLDPMLRRIFEETEAEEAEE' A
#
# COMPACT_ATOMS: atom_id res chain seq x y z
N MET A 1 19.11 0.22 8.41
CA MET A 1 18.20 -0.40 9.34
C MET A 1 17.01 0.49 9.61
N GLY A 2 15.87 -0.03 9.57
CA GLY A 2 14.69 0.77 9.67
C GLY A 2 14.18 0.95 11.08
N PHE A 3 13.27 1.88 11.20
CA PHE A 3 12.51 2.08 12.39
C PHE A 3 11.29 1.17 12.36
N LYS A 4 10.95 0.58 13.51
CA LYS A 4 9.86 -0.37 13.57
C LYS A 4 9.08 -0.17 14.86
N LYS A 5 7.75 -0.14 14.73
CA LYS A 5 6.88 -0.06 15.89
C LYS A 5 5.67 -0.94 15.63
N ASN A 6 5.32 -1.77 16.60
CA ASN A 6 4.24 -2.74 16.43
C ASN A 6 3.41 -2.84 17.71
N ASN A 7 2.10 -2.67 17.57
CA ASN A 7 1.16 -3.01 18.63
C ASN A 7 -0.10 -3.51 17.94
N GLU A 8 -1.18 -3.72 18.70
CA GLU A 8 -2.37 -4.35 18.15
C GLU A 8 -3.01 -3.54 17.02
N ARG A 9 -2.87 -2.24 17.07
CA ARG A 9 -3.53 -1.39 16.10
C ARG A 9 -2.59 -0.76 15.09
N TYR A 10 -1.40 -0.41 15.54
CA TYR A 10 -0.48 0.36 14.71
C TYR A 10 0.80 -0.40 14.45
N TYR A 11 1.32 -0.23 13.26
CA TYR A 11 2.60 -0.79 12.89
C TYR A 11 3.32 0.23 12.03
N MET A 12 4.57 0.47 12.31
CA MET A 12 5.38 1.40 11.55
C MET A 12 6.75 0.78 11.31
N ALA A 13 7.21 0.89 10.09
CA ALA A 13 8.52 0.39 9.73
C ALA A 13 9.02 1.20 8.55
N SER A 14 10.34 1.30 8.42
CA SER A 14 10.89 1.85 7.19
C SER A 14 11.25 0.69 6.28
N VAL A 15 11.10 0.92 4.99
CA VAL A 15 11.43 -0.09 3.99
C VAL A 15 12.38 0.56 2.99
N ARG A 16 13.15 -0.27 2.31
CA ARG A 16 14.14 0.22 1.35
C ARG A 16 13.63 -0.01 -0.07
N LEU A 17 13.75 1.02 -0.89
CA LEU A 17 13.36 0.92 -2.28
C LEU A 17 14.42 0.15 -3.05
N GLY A 18 14.00 -0.88 -3.76
CA GLY A 18 14.90 -1.66 -4.57
C GLY A 18 15.22 -0.99 -5.90
N PRO A 19 16.13 -1.60 -6.66
CA PRO A 19 16.60 -0.97 -7.91
C PRO A 19 15.52 -0.83 -8.97
N LYS A 20 14.47 -1.62 -8.91
CA LYS A 20 13.38 -1.51 -9.87
C LYS A 20 12.15 -0.85 -9.28
N GLY A 21 12.32 -0.12 -8.19
CA GLY A 21 11.20 0.55 -7.55
C GLY A 21 10.36 -0.35 -6.69
N GLN A 22 10.88 -1.47 -6.29
CA GLN A 22 10.13 -2.45 -5.49
C GLN A 22 10.39 -2.25 -4.00
N ILE A 23 9.40 -2.55 -3.20
CA ILE A 23 9.56 -2.60 -1.75
C ILE A 23 9.01 -3.92 -1.26
N VAL A 24 9.43 -4.32 -0.08
CA VAL A 24 8.91 -5.52 0.58
C VAL A 24 8.03 -5.07 1.72
N ILE A 25 6.79 -5.51 1.71
CA ILE A 25 5.88 -5.25 2.83
C ILE A 25 6.30 -6.17 3.96
N PRO A 26 6.64 -5.64 5.13
CA PRO A 26 7.10 -6.48 6.23
C PRO A 26 6.08 -7.53 6.63
N LYS A 27 6.57 -8.65 7.14
CA LYS A 27 5.71 -9.76 7.51
C LYS A 27 4.64 -9.35 8.52
N ASP A 28 5.02 -8.53 9.50
CA ASP A 28 4.06 -8.13 10.53
C ASP A 28 2.91 -7.33 9.91
N ALA A 29 3.21 -6.47 8.94
CA ALA A 29 2.16 -5.72 8.27
C ALA A 29 1.28 -6.62 7.43
N ARG A 30 1.89 -7.60 6.75
CA ARG A 30 1.10 -8.54 5.96
C ARG A 30 0.14 -9.33 6.84
N GLU A 31 0.62 -9.77 8.00
CA GLU A 31 -0.21 -10.54 8.91
C GLU A 31 -1.31 -9.71 9.51
N MET A 32 -1.02 -8.44 9.76
CA MET A 32 -2.03 -7.54 10.33
C MET A 32 -3.26 -7.44 9.42
N PHE A 33 -3.08 -7.51 8.12
CA PHE A 33 -4.18 -7.38 7.17
C PHE A 33 -4.49 -8.67 6.42
N GLY A 34 -3.82 -9.76 6.77
CA GLY A 34 -4.08 -11.03 6.10
C GLY A 34 -3.71 -11.02 4.62
N LEU A 35 -2.64 -10.33 4.28
CA LEU A 35 -2.24 -10.20 2.88
C LEU A 35 -1.50 -11.44 2.41
N GLU A 36 -1.82 -11.87 1.20
CA GLU A 36 -1.18 -13.03 0.58
C GLU A 36 -0.71 -12.66 -0.82
N ALA A 37 0.18 -13.49 -1.34
CA ALA A 37 0.69 -13.27 -2.68
C ALA A 37 -0.45 -13.15 -3.68
N GLY A 38 -0.39 -12.15 -4.51
CA GLY A 38 -1.43 -11.91 -5.49
C GLY A 38 -2.48 -10.91 -5.06
N ASP A 39 -2.51 -10.58 -3.77
CA ASP A 39 -3.46 -9.58 -3.32
C ASP A 39 -3.11 -8.21 -3.86
N GLN A 40 -4.13 -7.39 -4.06
CA GLN A 40 -3.95 -6.05 -4.59
C GLN A 40 -3.88 -5.02 -3.48
N LEU A 41 -3.03 -4.06 -3.67
CA LEU A 41 -2.98 -2.88 -2.84
C LEU A 41 -3.18 -1.66 -3.72
N VAL A 42 -3.77 -0.63 -3.15
CA VAL A 42 -3.97 0.63 -3.86
C VAL A 42 -2.87 1.58 -3.43
N LEU A 43 -2.13 2.09 -4.41
CA LEU A 43 -1.09 3.07 -4.15
C LEU A 43 -1.64 4.44 -4.50
N LEU A 44 -1.62 5.33 -3.53
CA LEU A 44 -2.05 6.71 -3.71
C LEU A 44 -0.82 7.59 -3.59
N ALA A 45 -0.61 8.44 -4.56
CA ALA A 45 0.53 9.33 -4.55
C ALA A 45 0.06 10.76 -4.71
N ASP A 46 0.50 11.61 -3.79
CA ASP A 46 0.16 13.02 -3.83
C ASP A 46 1.48 13.76 -3.72
N ARG A 47 1.75 14.61 -4.71
CA ARG A 47 3.05 15.28 -4.74
C ARG A 47 3.34 16.04 -3.47
N LYS A 48 2.30 16.55 -2.82
CA LYS A 48 2.48 17.31 -1.58
C LYS A 48 2.42 16.45 -0.35
N LYS A 49 1.63 15.40 -0.35
CA LYS A 49 1.40 14.61 0.86
C LYS A 49 2.22 13.33 0.91
N GLY A 50 2.67 12.84 -0.23
CA GLY A 50 3.48 11.63 -0.24
C GLY A 50 2.73 10.44 -0.82
N ILE A 51 3.20 9.27 -0.45
CA ILE A 51 2.69 8.01 -0.97
C ILE A 51 2.04 7.23 0.16
N ALA A 52 0.89 6.65 -0.14
CA ALA A 52 0.19 5.78 0.81
C ALA A 52 -0.19 4.50 0.10
N LEU A 53 -0.14 3.40 0.82
CA LEU A 53 -0.62 2.11 0.34
C LEU A 53 -1.79 1.69 1.22
N GLN A 54 -2.85 1.23 0.58
CA GLN A 54 -4.05 0.82 1.32
C GLN A 54 -4.56 -0.49 0.79
N THR A 55 -5.13 -1.29 1.69
CA THR A 55 -5.85 -2.49 1.26
C THR A 55 -7.18 -2.06 0.67
N THR A 56 -7.68 -2.85 -0.28
CA THR A 56 -8.90 -2.48 -1.00
C THR A 56 -10.12 -2.44 -0.09
N ASP A 57 -10.12 -3.25 0.95
CA ASP A 57 -11.26 -3.29 1.86
C ASP A 57 -11.31 -2.09 2.80
N LYS A 58 -10.25 -1.29 2.86
CA LYS A 58 -10.19 -0.14 3.75
C LYS A 58 -10.35 1.19 3.02
N LEU A 59 -10.50 1.17 1.71
CA LEU A 59 -10.71 2.40 0.96
C LEU A 59 -12.08 2.95 1.24
N ASP A 60 -12.17 4.27 1.42
CA ASP A 60 -13.49 4.85 1.50
C ASP A 60 -14.10 4.89 0.10
N PRO A 61 -15.42 5.09 0.01
CA PRO A 61 -16.11 4.97 -1.28
C PRO A 61 -15.58 5.92 -2.36
N MET A 62 -15.19 7.13 -1.97
CA MET A 62 -14.68 8.07 -2.96
C MET A 62 -13.34 7.61 -3.52
N LEU A 63 -12.45 7.16 -2.65
CA LEU A 63 -11.14 6.70 -3.09
C LEU A 63 -11.26 5.43 -3.92
N ARG A 64 -12.19 4.56 -3.55
CA ARG A 64 -12.41 3.35 -4.32
C ARG A 64 -12.86 3.69 -5.74
N ARG A 65 -13.73 4.67 -5.88
CA ARG A 65 -14.18 5.08 -7.21
C ARG A 65 -13.02 5.62 -8.04
N ILE A 66 -12.18 6.45 -7.42
CA ILE A 66 -11.04 6.99 -8.12
C ILE A 66 -10.10 5.87 -8.55
N PHE A 67 -9.88 4.91 -7.67
CA PHE A 67 -9.03 3.78 -7.99
C PHE A 67 -9.57 2.99 -9.18
N GLU A 68 -10.86 2.75 -9.20
CA GLU A 68 -11.45 1.97 -10.29
C GLU A 68 -11.32 2.69 -11.61
N GLU A 69 -11.50 4.00 -11.62
CA GLU A 69 -11.35 4.76 -12.85
C GLU A 69 -9.91 4.80 -13.31
N THR A 70 -8.98 4.96 -12.39
CA THR A 70 -7.57 4.99 -12.72
C THR A 70 -7.12 3.65 -13.28
N GLU A 71 -7.59 2.56 -12.67
CA GLU A 71 -7.22 1.25 -13.13
C GLU A 71 -7.66 1.00 -14.56
N ALA A 72 -8.86 1.47 -14.88
CA ALA A 72 -9.37 1.32 -16.24
C ALA A 72 -8.50 2.07 -17.24
N GLU A 73 -8.03 3.23 -16.86
CA GLU A 73 -7.18 4.02 -17.75
C GLU A 73 -5.82 3.41 -17.93
N GLU A 74 -5.29 2.83 -16.89
CA GLU A 74 -3.94 2.29 -16.96
C GLU A 74 -3.87 0.91 -17.57
N ALA A 75 -5.01 0.34 -17.89
CA ALA A 75 -5.01 -0.97 -18.53
C ALA A 75 -4.21 -0.97 -19.82
N GLU A 76 -4.03 0.18 -20.41
CA GLU A 76 -3.29 0.29 -21.65
C GLU A 76 -1.80 0.41 -21.45
N GLU A 77 -1.37 0.51 -20.24
CA GLU A 77 0.02 0.62 -19.98
C GLU A 77 0.71 -0.73 -20.11
#